data_3dee1fd3e79ca83bf6dee862f1d95eec
#
_entry.id   3dee1fd3e79ca83bf6dee862f1d95eec
#
_cell.length_a   1.000
_cell.length_b   1.000
_cell.length_c   1.000
_cell.angle_alpha   90.00
_cell.angle_beta   90.00
_cell.angle_gamma   90.00
#
_symmetry.space_group_name_H-M   'P 1'
#
loop_
_entity.id
_entity.type
_entity.pdbx_description
1 polymer ?
#
loop_
_entity_poly.entity_id
_entity_poly.type
_entity_poly.pdbx_seq_one_letter_code
_entity_poly.pdbx_strand_id
1 'polypeptide(L)'
;MPLLSGPSFDHPGEAVVRSTSTLGPAVEFGLDLGTVFLGVDQIVAERWERSADQLLDCGLQNLRRRAERLMVADVTSGVMSGRRIRLVNKRPRWASSILLDLPTLIRLFGDHDQFLAAPRTDCLVSMPIDTPAHAFAEIAVGLEDRWSSLWLDPFLLESGELLWEGSLPDEDRED
;
A
#
# COMPACT_ATOMS: atom_id res chain seq x y z
N MET A 1 -14.01 -0.68 0.79
CA MET A 1 -12.70 -0.01 0.60
C MET A 1 -11.79 -0.87 -0.24
N PRO A 2 -10.98 -0.30 -1.13
CA PRO A 2 -9.93 -1.07 -1.77
C PRO A 2 -8.83 -1.35 -0.74
N LEU A 3 -8.27 -2.54 -0.79
CA LEU A 3 -7.07 -2.94 -0.05
C LEU A 3 -6.05 -3.50 -1.04
N LEU A 4 -4.78 -3.23 -0.79
CA LEU A 4 -3.72 -3.96 -1.46
C LEU A 4 -3.71 -5.40 -0.94
N SER A 5 -3.62 -6.36 -1.86
CA SER A 5 -3.55 -7.78 -1.56
C SER A 5 -2.12 -8.27 -1.74
N GLY A 6 -1.61 -8.99 -0.76
CA GLY A 6 -0.30 -9.63 -0.83
C GLY A 6 -0.33 -10.92 -1.65
N PRO A 7 0.82 -11.41 -2.11
CA PRO A 7 0.92 -12.60 -2.96
C PRO A 7 0.54 -13.91 -2.27
N SER A 8 0.30 -13.91 -0.95
CA SER A 8 0.16 -15.11 -0.13
C SER A 8 -1.23 -15.34 0.46
N PHE A 9 -2.24 -14.57 0.06
CA PHE A 9 -3.58 -14.78 0.61
C PHE A 9 -4.35 -15.80 -0.22
N ASP A 10 -4.31 -17.07 0.22
CA ASP A 10 -5.34 -18.05 -0.12
C ASP A 10 -6.63 -17.64 0.59
N HIS A 11 -7.46 -16.85 -0.07
CA HIS A 11 -8.78 -16.54 0.42
C HIS A 11 -9.70 -17.77 0.21
N PRO A 12 -10.38 -18.26 1.24
CA PRO A 12 -11.45 -19.23 1.04
C PRO A 12 -12.66 -18.50 0.42
N GLY A 13 -12.68 -18.42 -0.87
CA GLY A 13 -13.73 -17.74 -1.66
C GLY A 13 -13.14 -17.02 -2.87
N GLU A 14 -13.95 -16.84 -3.90
CA GLU A 14 -13.59 -16.08 -5.09
C GLU A 14 -13.68 -14.58 -4.78
N ALA A 15 -12.66 -14.03 -4.11
CA ALA A 15 -12.60 -12.59 -3.86
C ALA A 15 -12.62 -11.81 -5.18
N VAL A 16 -13.33 -10.69 -5.22
CA VAL A 16 -13.24 -9.78 -6.34
C VAL A 16 -11.90 -9.07 -6.26
N VAL A 17 -10.99 -9.49 -7.13
CA VAL A 17 -9.63 -8.96 -7.21
C VAL A 17 -9.47 -8.17 -8.48
N ARG A 18 -8.85 -7.02 -8.39
CA ARG A 18 -8.41 -6.23 -9.53
C ARG A 18 -6.92 -5.93 -9.41
N SER A 19 -6.20 -6.15 -10.48
CA SER A 19 -4.84 -5.65 -10.61
C SER A 19 -4.86 -4.17 -10.98
N THR A 20 -4.07 -3.36 -10.28
CA THR A 20 -3.90 -1.93 -10.60
C THR A 20 -3.08 -1.72 -11.87
N SER A 21 -2.25 -2.70 -12.23
CA SER A 21 -1.49 -2.77 -13.48
C SER A 21 -1.16 -4.22 -13.79
N THR A 22 -0.66 -4.51 -15.01
CA THR A 22 -0.20 -5.85 -15.39
C THR A 22 0.97 -6.35 -14.54
N LEU A 23 1.66 -5.47 -13.83
CA LEU A 23 2.82 -5.76 -12.97
C LEU A 23 2.63 -5.26 -11.53
N GLY A 24 1.52 -4.59 -11.24
CA GLY A 24 1.25 -4.00 -9.92
C GLY A 24 0.58 -4.97 -8.96
N PRO A 25 0.51 -4.58 -7.68
CA PRO A 25 -0.16 -5.38 -6.67
C PRO A 25 -1.65 -5.52 -6.96
N ALA A 26 -2.20 -6.66 -6.59
CA ALA A 26 -3.64 -6.87 -6.67
C ALA A 26 -4.38 -5.96 -5.67
N VAL A 27 -5.57 -5.54 -6.05
CA VAL A 27 -6.48 -4.76 -5.19
C VAL A 27 -7.70 -5.59 -4.91
N GLU A 28 -7.95 -5.82 -3.63
CA GLU A 28 -9.16 -6.48 -3.14
C GLU A 28 -10.12 -5.45 -2.56
N PHE A 29 -11.39 -5.81 -2.58
CA PHE A 29 -12.45 -4.94 -2.04
C PHE A 29 -13.01 -5.52 -0.76
N GLY A 30 -13.34 -4.65 0.17
CA GLY A 30 -13.98 -5.08 1.38
C GLY A 30 -14.74 -3.98 2.12
N LEU A 31 -15.56 -4.44 3.04
CA LEU A 31 -16.30 -3.63 3.99
C LEU A 31 -15.44 -3.46 5.25
N ASP A 32 -15.09 -2.24 5.55
CA ASP A 32 -14.44 -1.90 6.81
C ASP A 32 -15.51 -1.66 7.88
N LEU A 33 -15.65 -2.60 8.78
CA LEU A 33 -16.58 -2.56 9.92
C LEU A 33 -15.92 -2.03 11.20
N GLY A 34 -14.74 -1.42 11.08
CA GLY A 34 -13.96 -0.84 12.17
C GLY A 34 -13.08 -1.85 12.90
N THR A 35 -13.62 -2.94 13.38
CA THR A 35 -12.88 -4.02 14.06
C THR A 35 -12.51 -5.17 13.13
N VAL A 36 -13.28 -5.38 12.08
CA VAL A 36 -13.14 -6.46 11.10
C VAL A 36 -13.19 -5.88 9.70
N PHE A 37 -12.38 -6.41 8.81
CA PHE A 37 -12.47 -6.19 7.38
C PHE A 37 -13.11 -7.43 6.75
N LEU A 38 -14.24 -7.25 6.07
CA LEU A 38 -14.96 -8.33 5.41
C LEU A 38 -14.73 -8.21 3.90
N GLY A 39 -14.06 -9.19 3.32
CA GLY A 39 -13.84 -9.26 1.87
C GLY A 39 -15.15 -9.30 1.09
N VAL A 40 -15.17 -8.66 -0.07
CA VAL A 40 -16.27 -8.74 -1.03
C VAL A 40 -15.93 -9.84 -2.02
N ASP A 41 -16.68 -10.93 -1.97
CA ASP A 41 -16.57 -12.03 -2.92
C ASP A 41 -17.38 -11.76 -4.20
N GLN A 42 -17.17 -12.62 -5.20
CA GLN A 42 -17.87 -12.52 -6.49
C GLN A 42 -19.39 -12.58 -6.34
N ILE A 43 -19.91 -13.42 -5.43
CA ILE A 43 -21.34 -13.58 -5.19
C ILE A 43 -21.96 -12.28 -4.65
N VAL A 44 -21.25 -11.61 -3.73
CA VAL A 44 -21.69 -10.32 -3.18
C VAL A 44 -21.65 -9.24 -4.25
N ALA A 45 -20.59 -9.18 -5.07
CA ALA A 45 -20.49 -8.22 -6.17
C ALA A 45 -21.61 -8.38 -7.19
N GLU A 46 -21.91 -9.62 -7.58
CA GLU A 46 -23.02 -9.96 -8.48
C GLU A 46 -24.37 -9.56 -7.89
N ARG A 47 -24.59 -9.84 -6.60
CA ARG A 47 -25.82 -9.45 -5.89
C ARG A 47 -25.99 -7.93 -5.81
N TRP A 48 -24.89 -7.19 -5.77
CA TRP A 48 -24.92 -5.74 -5.82
C TRP A 48 -24.97 -5.18 -7.25
N GLU A 49 -24.93 -6.04 -8.25
CA GLU A 49 -24.91 -5.66 -9.67
C GLU A 49 -23.74 -4.68 -9.95
N ARG A 50 -22.56 -4.96 -9.38
CA ARG A 50 -21.37 -4.12 -9.50
C ARG A 50 -20.23 -4.87 -10.15
N SER A 51 -19.64 -4.22 -11.16
CA SER A 51 -18.37 -4.67 -11.75
C SER A 51 -17.18 -4.33 -10.84
N ALA A 52 -16.04 -4.98 -11.05
CA ALA A 52 -14.80 -4.65 -10.36
C ALA A 52 -14.41 -3.17 -10.53
N ASP A 53 -14.63 -2.58 -11.71
CA ASP A 53 -14.38 -1.16 -11.97
C ASP A 53 -15.26 -0.24 -11.12
N GLN A 54 -16.54 -0.56 -11.04
CA GLN A 54 -17.48 0.20 -10.20
C GLN A 54 -17.15 0.07 -8.71
N LEU A 55 -16.68 -1.10 -8.27
CA LEU A 55 -16.20 -1.31 -6.91
C LEU A 55 -14.93 -0.51 -6.64
N LEU A 56 -14.02 -0.45 -7.60
CA LEU A 56 -12.80 0.36 -7.49
C LEU A 56 -13.13 1.84 -7.35
N ASP A 57 -13.99 2.38 -8.21
CA ASP A 57 -14.40 3.79 -8.16
C ASP A 57 -15.06 4.14 -6.81
N CYS A 58 -16.01 3.32 -6.36
CA CYS A 58 -16.63 3.50 -5.05
C CYS A 58 -15.60 3.39 -3.91
N GLY A 59 -14.68 2.44 -4.03
CA GLY A 59 -13.63 2.22 -3.05
C GLY A 59 -12.69 3.42 -2.95
N LEU A 60 -12.22 3.94 -4.08
CA LEU A 60 -11.34 5.13 -4.13
C LEU A 60 -12.03 6.37 -3.58
N GLN A 61 -13.31 6.58 -3.90
CA GLN A 61 -14.08 7.69 -3.32
C GLN A 61 -14.16 7.58 -1.79
N ASN A 62 -14.41 6.40 -1.27
CA ASN A 62 -14.47 6.16 0.17
C ASN A 62 -13.08 6.32 0.83
N LEU A 63 -12.02 5.88 0.15
CA LEU A 63 -10.64 6.08 0.60
C LEU A 63 -10.34 7.57 0.73
N ARG A 64 -10.61 8.36 -0.30
CA ARG A 64 -10.39 9.83 -0.31
C ARG A 64 -11.11 10.52 0.85
N ARG A 65 -12.40 10.26 1.03
CA ARG A 65 -13.19 10.83 2.14
C ARG A 65 -12.61 10.51 3.52
N ARG A 66 -12.07 9.31 3.69
CA ARG A 66 -11.41 8.91 4.95
C ARG A 66 -10.04 9.54 5.09
N ALA A 67 -9.29 9.55 3.99
CA ALA A 67 -7.94 10.10 3.94
C ALA A 67 -7.91 11.62 4.16
N GLU A 68 -8.97 12.36 3.84
CA GLU A 68 -9.11 13.79 4.16
C GLU A 68 -8.93 14.10 5.66
N ARG A 69 -9.21 13.13 6.52
CA ARG A 69 -9.06 13.27 7.97
C ARG A 69 -7.62 13.05 8.46
N LEU A 70 -6.77 12.48 7.61
CA LEU A 70 -5.36 12.31 7.94
C LEU A 70 -4.63 13.64 7.77
N MET A 71 -3.86 13.98 8.80
CA MET A 71 -3.02 15.17 8.82
C MET A 71 -1.56 14.77 8.58
N VAL A 72 -0.74 15.72 8.13
CA VAL A 72 0.72 15.50 8.07
C VAL A 72 1.29 15.13 9.45
N ALA A 73 0.66 15.59 10.53
CA ALA A 73 1.02 15.23 11.91
C ALA A 73 0.80 13.74 12.23
N ASP A 74 -0.02 13.03 11.45
CA ASP A 74 -0.22 11.59 11.61
C ASP A 74 0.92 10.77 10.98
N VAL A 75 1.80 11.43 10.22
CA VAL A 75 3.02 10.84 9.66
C VAL A 75 4.13 10.93 10.70
N THR A 76 4.52 9.80 11.24
CA THR A 76 5.64 9.72 12.19
C THR A 76 6.96 9.70 11.44
N SER A 77 7.93 10.50 11.89
CA SER A 77 9.29 10.47 11.38
C SER A 77 10.20 9.71 12.32
N GLY A 78 11.14 8.95 11.79
CA GLY A 78 12.09 8.17 12.58
C GLY A 78 13.37 7.87 11.81
N VAL A 79 14.20 7.01 12.41
CA VAL A 79 15.41 6.47 11.80
C VAL A 79 15.37 4.95 11.95
N MET A 80 15.50 4.22 10.85
CA MET A 80 15.68 2.77 10.83
C MET A 80 16.83 2.43 9.87
N SER A 81 17.65 1.45 10.22
CA SER A 81 18.82 1.04 9.43
C SER A 81 19.68 2.23 8.94
N GLY A 82 19.86 3.25 9.82
CA GLY A 82 20.63 4.45 9.52
C GLY A 82 19.97 5.45 8.54
N ARG A 83 18.75 5.18 8.09
CA ARG A 83 18.00 6.01 7.14
C ARG A 83 16.84 6.72 7.81
N ARG A 84 16.58 7.95 7.37
CA ARG A 84 15.37 8.67 7.76
C ARG A 84 14.17 8.03 7.11
N ILE A 85 13.14 7.74 7.90
CA ILE A 85 11.88 7.21 7.41
C ILE A 85 10.74 8.11 7.84
N ARG A 86 9.67 8.07 7.07
CA ARG A 86 8.37 8.65 7.43
C ARG A 86 7.32 7.56 7.28
N LEU A 87 6.46 7.40 8.24
CA LEU A 87 5.49 6.30 8.21
C LEU A 87 4.12 6.70 8.76
N VAL A 88 3.09 6.13 8.16
CA VAL A 88 1.74 6.01 8.72
C VAL A 88 1.59 4.58 9.20
N ASN A 89 1.37 4.37 10.51
CA ASN A 89 1.38 3.06 11.14
C ASN A 89 0.28 2.93 12.19
N LYS A 90 -0.30 1.72 12.31
CA LYS A 90 -1.30 1.29 13.31
C LYS A 90 -2.69 1.94 13.20
N ARG A 91 -2.78 3.13 12.70
CA ARG A 91 -4.04 3.81 12.35
C ARG A 91 -3.76 4.80 11.22
N PRO A 92 -4.50 4.74 10.13
CA PRO A 92 -5.63 3.82 9.88
C PRO A 92 -5.17 2.40 9.48
N ARG A 93 -6.04 1.39 9.71
CA ARG A 93 -5.78 -0.01 9.32
C ARG A 93 -5.65 -0.23 7.80
N TRP A 94 -5.92 0.77 7.01
CA TRP A 94 -5.85 0.81 5.56
C TRP A 94 -4.73 1.74 5.06
N ALA A 95 -3.69 1.95 5.86
CA ALA A 95 -2.60 2.87 5.52
C ALA A 95 -1.93 2.53 4.17
N SER A 96 -1.75 1.25 3.86
CA SER A 96 -1.21 0.80 2.57
C SER A 96 -2.07 1.23 1.38
N SER A 97 -3.39 1.32 1.55
CA SER A 97 -4.29 1.74 0.47
C SER A 97 -4.08 3.19 0.03
N ILE A 98 -3.35 4.00 0.80
CA ILE A 98 -2.97 5.36 0.41
C ILE A 98 -2.16 5.36 -0.90
N LEU A 99 -1.43 4.29 -1.20
CA LEU A 99 -0.76 4.10 -2.50
C LEU A 99 -1.72 4.18 -3.70
N LEU A 100 -2.99 3.90 -3.50
CA LEU A 100 -4.02 3.98 -4.54
C LEU A 100 -4.57 5.39 -4.77
N ASP A 101 -4.19 6.36 -3.95
CA ASP A 101 -4.67 7.75 -4.04
C ASP A 101 -3.49 8.74 -4.00
N LEU A 102 -2.88 8.93 -5.17
CA LEU A 102 -1.69 9.76 -5.36
C LEU A 102 -1.83 11.17 -4.75
N PRO A 103 -2.97 11.89 -4.86
CA PRO A 103 -3.10 13.19 -4.20
C PRO A 103 -2.95 13.13 -2.68
N THR A 104 -3.50 12.11 -2.03
CA THR A 104 -3.32 11.90 -0.59
C THR A 104 -1.88 11.52 -0.26
N LEU A 105 -1.27 10.66 -1.06
CA LEU A 105 0.12 10.25 -0.90
C LEU A 105 1.06 11.47 -0.91
N ILE A 106 0.96 12.32 -1.94
CA ILE A 106 1.75 13.55 -2.08
C ILE A 106 1.49 14.50 -0.90
N ARG A 107 0.24 14.68 -0.50
CA ARG A 107 -0.11 15.54 0.63
C ARG A 107 0.53 15.10 1.95
N LEU A 108 0.65 13.80 2.17
CA LEU A 108 1.19 13.23 3.42
C LEU A 108 2.72 13.11 3.40
N PHE A 109 3.28 12.68 2.29
CA PHE A 109 4.70 12.34 2.19
C PHE A 109 5.52 13.35 1.37
N GLY A 110 4.86 14.27 0.66
CA GLY A 110 5.52 15.20 -0.28
C GLY A 110 5.61 14.63 -1.69
N ASP A 111 5.96 15.47 -2.64
CA ASP A 111 6.06 15.19 -4.08
C ASP A 111 7.50 14.91 -4.55
N HIS A 112 8.46 14.93 -3.62
CA HIS A 112 9.86 14.65 -3.94
C HIS A 112 10.07 13.16 -4.20
N ASP A 113 11.11 12.84 -4.96
CA ASP A 113 11.47 11.48 -5.31
C ASP A 113 11.81 10.67 -4.05
N GLN A 114 11.15 9.54 -3.90
CA GLN A 114 11.24 8.71 -2.70
C GLN A 114 10.78 7.28 -2.96
N PHE A 115 11.35 6.34 -2.23
CA PHE A 115 10.82 4.98 -2.15
C PHE A 115 9.69 4.89 -1.14
N LEU A 116 8.73 4.02 -1.45
CA LEU A 116 7.61 3.69 -0.59
C LEU A 116 7.51 2.17 -0.44
N ALA A 117 7.10 1.71 0.73
CA ALA A 117 6.77 0.31 0.94
C ALA A 117 5.49 0.18 1.77
N ALA A 118 4.74 -0.88 1.48
CA ALA A 118 3.53 -1.25 2.20
C ALA A 118 3.71 -2.64 2.84
N PRO A 119 4.53 -2.78 3.89
CA PRO A 119 4.84 -4.08 4.48
C PRO A 119 3.62 -4.72 5.14
N ARG A 120 2.61 -3.91 5.51
CA ARG A 120 1.35 -4.35 6.11
C ARG A 120 0.19 -3.48 5.66
N THR A 121 -1.03 -3.99 5.83
CA THR A 121 -2.27 -3.24 5.52
C THR A 121 -2.38 -1.92 6.30
N ASP A 122 -1.89 -1.88 7.52
CA ASP A 122 -1.93 -0.73 8.42
C ASP A 122 -0.61 0.05 8.46
N CYS A 123 0.31 -0.21 7.53
CA CYS A 123 1.61 0.45 7.48
C CYS A 123 1.95 0.87 6.05
N LEU A 124 2.30 2.13 5.91
CA LEU A 124 2.90 2.71 4.71
C LEU A 124 4.13 3.49 5.16
N VAL A 125 5.28 3.18 4.59
CA VAL A 125 6.55 3.82 4.91
C VAL A 125 7.15 4.48 3.67
N SER A 126 7.75 5.64 3.87
CA SER A 126 8.53 6.37 2.87
C SER A 126 9.98 6.45 3.31
N MET A 127 10.87 6.33 2.33
CA MET A 127 12.33 6.36 2.48
C MET A 127 12.93 7.25 1.40
N PRO A 128 14.09 7.90 1.66
CA PRO A 128 14.80 8.66 0.64
C PRO A 128 15.14 7.81 -0.58
N ILE A 129 15.19 8.44 -1.76
CA ILE A 129 15.49 7.76 -3.03
C ILE A 129 16.91 7.15 -3.07
N ASP A 130 17.83 7.68 -2.27
CA ASP A 130 19.21 7.18 -2.12
C ASP A 130 19.32 6.03 -1.11
N THR A 131 18.20 5.43 -0.68
CA THR A 131 18.21 4.29 0.23
C THR A 131 18.71 3.05 -0.51
N PRO A 132 19.84 2.44 -0.07
CA PRO A 132 20.35 1.23 -0.70
C PRO A 132 19.39 0.05 -0.55
N ALA A 133 19.42 -0.89 -1.49
CA ALA A 133 18.53 -2.04 -1.53
C ALA A 133 18.51 -2.84 -0.22
N HIS A 134 19.70 -3.09 0.38
CA HIS A 134 19.79 -3.81 1.65
C HIS A 134 19.09 -3.06 2.80
N ALA A 135 19.27 -1.74 2.90
CA ALA A 135 18.62 -0.94 3.95
C ALA A 135 17.11 -0.84 3.73
N PHE A 136 16.66 -0.75 2.46
CA PHE A 136 15.25 -0.84 2.12
C PHE A 136 14.65 -2.16 2.60
N ALA A 137 15.29 -3.29 2.26
CA ALA A 137 14.83 -4.63 2.66
C ALA A 137 14.77 -4.78 4.19
N GLU A 138 15.81 -4.34 4.92
CA GLU A 138 15.82 -4.36 6.39
C GLU A 138 14.67 -3.55 6.99
N ILE A 139 14.37 -2.37 6.45
CA ILE A 139 13.28 -1.51 6.92
C ILE A 139 11.93 -2.17 6.64
N ALA A 140 11.72 -2.66 5.40
CA ALA A 140 10.46 -3.28 5.00
C ALA A 140 10.17 -4.54 5.85
N VAL A 141 11.16 -5.43 5.98
CA VAL A 141 11.05 -6.65 6.80
C VAL A 141 10.90 -6.31 8.29
N GLY A 142 11.62 -5.29 8.78
CA GLY A 142 11.52 -4.86 10.18
C GLY A 142 10.14 -4.27 10.56
N LEU A 143 9.37 -3.83 9.58
CA LEU A 143 8.00 -3.33 9.74
C LEU A 143 6.94 -4.39 9.41
N GLU A 144 7.35 -5.53 8.88
CA GLU A 144 6.47 -6.65 8.59
C GLU A 144 5.89 -7.27 9.87
N ASP A 145 4.71 -7.82 9.77
CA ASP A 145 4.08 -8.65 10.80
C ASP A 145 3.69 -9.99 10.18
N ARG A 146 4.00 -11.09 10.85
CA ARG A 146 3.73 -12.46 10.37
C ARG A 146 2.27 -12.70 9.96
N TRP A 147 1.35 -11.92 10.48
CA TRP A 147 -0.09 -12.09 10.28
C TRP A 147 -0.70 -11.12 9.26
N SER A 148 0.07 -10.13 8.81
CA SER A 148 -0.45 -9.07 7.93
C SER A 148 0.56 -8.60 6.88
N SER A 149 1.50 -9.47 6.53
CA SER A 149 2.47 -9.21 5.45
C SER A 149 1.77 -8.89 4.14
N LEU A 150 2.20 -7.82 3.50
CA LEU A 150 1.66 -7.39 2.22
C LEU A 150 2.75 -7.41 1.13
N TRP A 151 3.23 -6.22 0.76
CA TRP A 151 4.19 -6.03 -0.31
C TRP A 151 5.49 -5.47 0.26
N LEU A 152 6.57 -6.22 0.09
CA LEU A 152 7.92 -5.80 0.48
C LEU A 152 8.68 -5.15 -0.67
N ASP A 153 8.16 -5.28 -1.91
CA ASP A 153 8.74 -4.64 -3.07
C ASP A 153 8.56 -3.12 -3.04
N PRO A 154 9.51 -2.36 -3.59
CA PRO A 154 9.45 -0.92 -3.61
C PRO A 154 8.42 -0.37 -4.59
N PHE A 155 7.78 0.70 -4.18
CA PHE A 155 7.12 1.64 -5.07
C PHE A 155 8.01 2.88 -5.15
N LEU A 156 8.17 3.43 -6.33
CA LEU A 156 8.90 4.67 -6.56
C LEU A 156 7.91 5.81 -6.82
N LEU A 157 7.97 6.84 -6.00
CA LEU A 157 7.38 8.13 -6.33
C LEU A 157 8.47 8.97 -6.98
N GLU A 158 8.31 9.25 -8.28
CA GLU A 158 9.27 10.02 -9.06
C GLU A 158 8.52 11.04 -9.92
N SER A 159 8.95 12.29 -9.86
CA SER A 159 8.34 13.39 -10.64
C SER A 159 6.82 13.51 -10.49
N GLY A 160 6.30 13.12 -9.33
CA GLY A 160 4.86 13.14 -9.03
C GLY A 160 4.08 11.96 -9.62
N GLU A 161 4.73 10.94 -10.14
CA GLU A 161 4.15 9.68 -10.60
C GLU A 161 4.53 8.53 -9.67
N LEU A 162 3.60 7.61 -9.44
CA LEU A 162 3.85 6.42 -8.65
C LEU A 162 4.11 5.23 -9.59
N LEU A 163 5.29 4.68 -9.47
CA LEU A 163 5.75 3.51 -10.24
C LEU A 163 5.94 2.33 -9.29
N TRP A 164 5.73 1.14 -9.79
CA TRP A 164 6.09 -0.08 -9.09
C TRP A 164 7.34 -0.67 -9.72
N GLU A 165 8.41 -0.71 -8.95
CA GLU A 165 9.72 -1.14 -9.44
C GLU A 165 9.89 -2.67 -9.43
N GLY A 166 9.01 -3.41 -8.75
CA GLY A 166 9.17 -4.85 -8.62
C GLY A 166 10.29 -5.21 -7.65
N SER A 167 11.43 -5.62 -8.14
CA SER A 167 12.61 -5.87 -7.33
C SER A 167 13.63 -4.75 -7.53
N LEU A 168 14.22 -4.24 -6.45
CA LEU A 168 15.35 -3.32 -6.56
C LEU A 168 16.50 -4.02 -7.32
N PRO A 169 17.23 -3.30 -8.19
CA PRO A 169 18.38 -3.88 -8.86
C PRO A 169 19.40 -4.37 -7.83
N ASP A 170 19.88 -5.61 -8.02
CA ASP A 170 20.97 -6.17 -7.22
C ASP A 170 22.22 -5.32 -7.47
N GLU A 171 22.62 -4.50 -6.50
CA GLU A 171 23.86 -3.71 -6.56
C GLU A 171 25.13 -4.58 -6.52
N ASP A 172 25.00 -5.89 -6.26
CA ASP A 172 26.11 -6.83 -6.05
C ASP A 172 26.41 -7.73 -7.26
N ARG A 173 25.91 -7.44 -8.46
CA ARG A 173 26.40 -8.10 -9.67
C ARG A 173 27.52 -7.32 -10.31
N GLU A 174 28.61 -7.14 -9.58
CA GLU A 174 29.92 -6.96 -10.22
C GLU A 174 30.42 -8.34 -10.69
N ASP A 175 30.50 -8.50 -12.01
CA ASP A 175 31.14 -9.66 -12.69
C ASP A 175 32.63 -9.77 -12.37
#